data_b3fa24ef1df1c3afc44b711d6b4b51cb
#
_entry.id   b3fa24ef1df1c3afc44b711d6b4b51cb
#
_cell.length_a   1.000
_cell.length_b   1.000
_cell.length_c   1.000
_cell.angle_alpha   90.00
_cell.angle_beta   90.00
_cell.angle_gamma   90.00
#
_symmetry.space_group_name_H-M   'P 1'
#
loop_
_entity.id
_entity.type
_entity.pdbx_description
1 polymer ?
#
loop_
_entity_poly.entity_id
_entity_poly.type
_entity_poly.pdbx_seq_one_letter_code
_entity_poly.pdbx_strand_id
1 'polypeptide(L)'
;MKLAALLVACAACAHASADEGHFYTQIANDVAFGTDRWYTSGVRMAREKDGIEWGLVQDIYTPDAKNWHPGKDDRAPTARLLGSGALHQRAPELWQTIEFALGVQGPAALGHQTTSAVHHLVPAPHVDWTRQPGGRLDAQVAITRSQRVAFDFVKVHYGATLGTVTTFAHAGFELRAGDTTLSSALLRFAPTPPTSTGSDHAWSVYAGASERVMGREELISRNYDPLGPDLKYRRPLSRLAAGLSWKWRWGGLAFDLVQDAKEFNAQTAPQRFGSVSILIDF
;
A
#
# COMPACT_ATOMS: atom_id res chain seq x y z
N MET A 1 -23.68 -5.23 -3.54
CA MET A 1 -24.31 -4.21 -2.66
C MET A 1 -23.66 -4.09 -1.27
N LYS A 2 -23.11 -5.16 -0.68
CA LYS A 2 -22.54 -5.09 0.69
C LYS A 2 -21.15 -4.42 0.78
N LEU A 3 -20.37 -4.39 -0.30
CA LEU A 3 -19.08 -3.67 -0.36
C LEU A 3 -19.28 -2.14 -0.34
N ALA A 4 -20.38 -1.65 -0.92
CA ALA A 4 -20.75 -0.23 -0.91
C ALA A 4 -21.07 0.29 0.51
N ALA A 5 -21.56 -0.57 1.41
CA ALA A 5 -21.90 -0.16 2.78
C ALA A 5 -20.66 0.10 3.65
N LEU A 6 -19.55 -0.61 3.40
CA LEU A 6 -18.28 -0.39 4.10
C LEU A 6 -17.63 0.94 3.66
N LEU A 7 -17.78 1.30 2.39
CA LEU A 7 -17.29 2.56 1.81
C LEU A 7 -18.07 3.78 2.33
N VAL A 8 -19.38 3.63 2.58
CA VAL A 8 -20.25 4.71 3.10
C VAL A 8 -19.97 5.00 4.58
N ALA A 9 -19.63 4.00 5.38
CA ALA A 9 -19.30 4.19 6.80
C ALA A 9 -18.02 5.04 7.00
N CYS A 10 -17.05 4.97 6.09
CA CYS A 10 -15.84 5.79 6.13
C CYS A 10 -16.10 7.26 5.72
N ALA A 11 -17.11 7.54 4.92
CA ALA A 11 -17.44 8.90 4.47
C ALA A 11 -18.16 9.74 5.56
N ALA A 12 -18.75 9.12 6.57
CA ALA A 12 -19.55 9.80 7.59
C ALA A 12 -18.73 10.58 8.64
N CYS A 13 -17.40 10.41 8.68
CA CYS A 13 -16.54 11.13 9.64
C CYS A 13 -16.01 12.49 9.13
N ALA A 14 -16.40 12.95 7.94
CA ALA A 14 -15.85 14.13 7.27
C ALA A 14 -16.56 15.46 7.56
N HIS A 15 -17.29 15.60 8.65
CA HIS A 15 -17.95 16.88 8.99
C HIS A 15 -17.18 17.60 10.11
N ALA A 16 -16.07 18.23 9.79
CA ALA A 16 -15.45 19.22 10.67
C ALA A 16 -14.58 20.20 9.88
N SER A 17 -15.02 21.46 9.88
CA SER A 17 -14.31 22.71 9.54
C SER A 17 -13.92 22.97 8.08
N ALA A 18 -14.24 24.20 7.64
CA ALA A 18 -14.03 24.76 6.30
C ALA A 18 -12.55 25.12 6.03
N ASP A 19 -11.66 24.17 6.13
CA ASP A 19 -10.25 24.29 5.77
C ASP A 19 -10.01 23.45 4.51
N GLU A 20 -9.59 24.06 3.42
CA GLU A 20 -9.26 23.37 2.18
C GLU A 20 -8.26 22.25 2.43
N GLY A 21 -8.65 21.02 2.18
CA GLY A 21 -7.85 19.84 2.40
C GLY A 21 -8.40 18.64 1.66
N HIS A 22 -7.67 17.55 1.67
CA HIS A 22 -8.05 16.31 1.03
C HIS A 22 -8.17 15.21 2.08
N PHE A 23 -9.28 14.49 2.07
CA PHE A 23 -9.38 13.20 2.75
C PHE A 23 -9.38 12.10 1.70
N TYR A 24 -8.63 11.05 1.95
CA TYR A 24 -8.67 9.90 1.09
C TYR A 24 -8.73 8.58 1.84
N THR A 25 -9.34 7.61 1.22
CA THR A 25 -9.29 6.22 1.63
C THR A 25 -8.87 5.35 0.46
N GLN A 26 -8.06 4.35 0.74
CA GLN A 26 -7.63 3.36 -0.23
C GLN A 26 -7.81 1.98 0.35
N ILE A 27 -8.30 1.08 -0.47
CA ILE A 27 -8.40 -0.34 -0.17
C ILE A 27 -7.64 -1.08 -1.27
N ALA A 28 -6.64 -1.86 -0.86
CA ALA A 28 -5.92 -2.78 -1.71
C ALA A 28 -6.28 -4.22 -1.34
N ASN A 29 -6.48 -5.08 -2.34
CA ASN A 29 -6.82 -6.47 -2.10
C ASN A 29 -6.42 -7.33 -3.30
N ASP A 30 -6.06 -8.58 -3.06
CA ASP A 30 -5.68 -9.54 -4.09
C ASP A 30 -6.88 -10.30 -4.70
N VAL A 31 -8.08 -10.14 -4.14
CA VAL A 31 -9.32 -10.74 -4.68
C VAL A 31 -9.61 -10.30 -6.12
N ALA A 32 -9.15 -9.14 -6.53
CA ALA A 32 -9.22 -8.68 -7.92
C ALA A 32 -8.59 -9.65 -8.93
N PHE A 33 -7.67 -10.52 -8.47
CA PHE A 33 -7.01 -11.55 -9.25
C PHE A 33 -7.47 -12.97 -8.89
N GLY A 34 -8.54 -13.11 -8.10
CA GLY A 34 -9.06 -14.40 -7.65
C GLY A 34 -8.08 -15.16 -6.76
N THR A 35 -7.25 -14.43 -6.01
CA THR A 35 -6.30 -15.00 -5.04
C THR A 35 -6.64 -14.53 -3.63
N ASP A 36 -6.12 -15.25 -2.63
CA ASP A 36 -6.17 -14.89 -1.22
C ASP A 36 -4.86 -15.41 -0.61
N ARG A 37 -3.80 -14.61 -0.72
CA ARG A 37 -2.45 -15.03 -0.33
C ARG A 37 -1.47 -13.88 -0.25
N TRP A 38 -0.52 -14.01 0.64
CA TRP A 38 0.63 -13.13 0.88
C TRP A 38 0.22 -11.70 1.26
N TYR A 39 0.16 -10.73 0.37
CA TYR A 39 -0.44 -9.43 0.62
C TYR A 39 -1.94 -9.50 0.33
N THR A 40 -2.70 -9.84 1.33
CA THR A 40 -4.14 -10.12 1.18
C THR A 40 -4.96 -8.85 1.15
N SER A 41 -4.65 -7.90 2.02
CA SER A 41 -5.41 -6.65 2.13
C SER A 41 -4.56 -5.52 2.69
N GLY A 42 -4.84 -4.31 2.24
CA GLY A 42 -4.35 -3.08 2.83
C GLY A 42 -5.44 -2.03 2.85
N VAL A 43 -5.48 -1.27 3.93
CA VAL A 43 -6.36 -0.10 4.07
C VAL A 43 -5.49 1.09 4.46
N ARG A 44 -5.65 2.20 3.76
CA ARG A 44 -5.06 3.48 4.14
C ARG A 44 -6.15 4.53 4.20
N MET A 45 -6.17 5.31 5.26
CA MET A 45 -6.99 6.51 5.40
C MET A 45 -6.08 7.65 5.77
N ALA A 46 -6.19 8.78 5.09
CA ALA A 46 -5.38 9.93 5.45
C ALA A 46 -6.08 11.24 5.09
N ARG A 47 -5.65 12.28 5.79
CA ARG A 47 -5.98 13.67 5.52
C ARG A 47 -4.70 14.39 5.13
N GLU A 48 -4.76 15.15 4.05
CA GLU A 48 -3.69 16.03 3.62
C GLU A 48 -4.18 17.47 3.56
N LYS A 49 -3.34 18.40 4.03
CA LYS A 49 -3.52 19.85 3.90
C LYS A 49 -2.16 20.51 3.77
N ASP A 50 -1.99 21.45 2.86
CA ASP A 50 -0.77 22.24 2.66
C ASP A 50 0.50 21.39 2.52
N GLY A 51 0.40 20.21 1.92
CA GLY A 51 1.51 19.27 1.76
C GLY A 51 1.84 18.47 3.02
N ILE A 52 1.07 18.60 4.09
CA ILE A 52 1.19 17.78 5.31
C ILE A 52 0.10 16.74 5.33
N GLU A 53 0.49 15.48 5.44
CA GLU A 53 -0.44 14.34 5.50
C GLU A 53 -0.37 13.65 6.87
N TRP A 54 -1.53 13.25 7.39
CA TRP A 54 -1.66 12.36 8.54
C TRP A 54 -2.59 11.21 8.19
N GLY A 55 -2.22 10.01 8.59
CA GLY A 55 -2.98 8.84 8.19
C GLY A 55 -2.86 7.65 9.11
N LEU A 56 -3.66 6.65 8.78
CA LEU A 56 -3.66 5.32 9.37
C LEU A 56 -3.51 4.29 8.25
N VAL A 57 -2.64 3.32 8.46
CA VAL A 57 -2.37 2.24 7.51
C VAL A 57 -2.53 0.91 8.23
N GLN A 58 -3.29 -0.01 7.64
CA GLN A 58 -3.29 -1.41 8.03
C GLN A 58 -2.92 -2.27 6.83
N ASP A 59 -1.92 -3.14 6.97
CA ASP A 59 -1.57 -4.16 6.00
C ASP A 59 -1.77 -5.54 6.61
N ILE A 60 -2.36 -6.45 5.85
CA ILE A 60 -2.64 -7.81 6.25
C ILE A 60 -1.98 -8.77 5.27
N TYR A 61 -1.25 -9.72 5.81
CA TYR A 61 -0.55 -10.76 5.07
C TYR A 61 -1.02 -12.12 5.55
N THR A 62 -1.32 -13.02 4.62
CA THR A 62 -1.74 -14.39 4.91
C THR A 62 -0.89 -15.40 4.14
N PRO A 63 -0.83 -16.67 4.54
CA PRO A 63 -0.28 -17.71 3.69
C PRO A 63 -1.15 -17.90 2.43
N ASP A 64 -0.65 -18.65 1.45
CA ASP A 64 -1.45 -19.04 0.27
C ASP A 64 -2.68 -19.84 0.73
N ALA A 65 -3.88 -19.39 0.37
CA ALA A 65 -5.15 -20.01 0.76
C ALA A 65 -5.29 -21.48 0.32
N LYS A 66 -4.53 -21.90 -0.68
CA LYS A 66 -4.46 -23.32 -1.07
C LYS A 66 -3.73 -24.18 -0.04
N ASN A 67 -2.91 -23.56 0.80
CA ASN A 67 -2.15 -24.18 1.87
C ASN A 67 -2.70 -23.70 3.23
N TRP A 68 -3.88 -24.19 3.62
CA TRP A 68 -4.59 -23.84 4.87
C TRP A 68 -3.75 -23.91 6.15
N HIS A 69 -2.71 -24.71 6.12
CA HIS A 69 -1.71 -24.76 7.14
C HIS A 69 -0.44 -24.18 6.55
N PRO A 70 0.04 -23.01 7.01
CA PRO A 70 1.34 -22.52 6.56
C PRO A 70 2.34 -23.64 6.80
N GLY A 71 2.71 -24.28 5.71
CA GLY A 71 3.74 -25.31 5.70
C GLY A 71 5.07 -24.69 6.13
N LYS A 72 6.11 -25.50 6.17
CA LYS A 72 7.46 -25.03 6.45
C LYS A 72 7.96 -24.00 5.42
N ASP A 73 7.24 -23.83 4.32
CA ASP A 73 7.67 -23.06 3.15
C ASP A 73 6.78 -21.84 2.85
N ASP A 74 5.88 -21.47 3.76
CA ASP A 74 5.02 -20.29 3.57
C ASP A 74 5.01 -19.39 4.82
N ARG A 75 4.66 -18.10 4.61
CA ARG A 75 4.62 -17.11 5.67
C ARG A 75 3.49 -17.35 6.66
N ALA A 76 3.72 -16.99 7.91
CA ALA A 76 2.65 -16.94 8.90
C ALA A 76 1.70 -15.75 8.63
N PRO A 77 0.41 -15.84 9.01
CA PRO A 77 -0.48 -14.70 8.94
C PRO A 77 0.01 -13.60 9.88
N THR A 78 0.02 -12.38 9.41
CA THR A 78 0.44 -11.23 10.21
C THR A 78 -0.22 -9.95 9.72
N ALA A 79 -0.21 -8.92 10.56
CA ALA A 79 -0.68 -7.60 10.19
C ALA A 79 0.22 -6.51 10.76
N ARG A 80 0.16 -5.33 10.16
CA ARG A 80 0.74 -4.07 10.62
C ARG A 80 -0.38 -3.05 10.78
N LEU A 81 -0.32 -2.23 11.84
CA LEU A 81 -1.19 -1.07 12.04
C LEU A 81 -0.32 0.11 12.41
N LEU A 82 -0.29 1.13 11.56
CA LEU A 82 0.62 2.26 11.64
C LEU A 82 -0.15 3.57 11.59
N GLY A 83 0.14 4.48 12.52
CA GLY A 83 -0.08 5.91 12.32
C GLY A 83 1.03 6.47 11.44
N SER A 84 0.70 7.28 10.46
CA SER A 84 1.66 7.86 9.52
C SER A 84 1.53 9.38 9.44
N GLY A 85 2.65 10.04 9.14
CA GLY A 85 2.70 11.44 8.75
C GLY A 85 3.61 11.60 7.56
N ALA A 86 3.30 12.52 6.65
CA ALA A 86 4.15 12.79 5.51
C ALA A 86 4.21 14.28 5.18
N LEU A 87 5.35 14.68 4.61
CA LEU A 87 5.58 16.00 4.04
C LEU A 87 5.74 15.82 2.52
N HIS A 88 4.89 16.49 1.76
CA HIS A 88 4.88 16.47 0.31
C HIS A 88 5.38 17.79 -0.25
N GLN A 89 6.39 17.72 -1.08
CA GLN A 89 6.83 18.84 -1.91
C GLN A 89 6.46 18.51 -3.37
N ARG A 90 5.65 19.36 -3.97
CA ARG A 90 5.18 19.21 -5.35
C ARG A 90 5.58 20.42 -6.17
N ALA A 91 6.27 20.16 -7.28
CA ALA A 91 6.58 21.13 -8.32
C ALA A 91 6.30 20.46 -9.68
N PRO A 92 6.15 21.21 -10.78
CA PRO A 92 5.82 20.63 -12.08
C PRO A 92 6.75 19.49 -12.53
N GLU A 93 8.03 19.59 -12.20
CA GLU A 93 9.06 18.62 -12.60
C GLU A 93 9.44 17.64 -11.50
N LEU A 94 9.05 17.92 -10.25
CA LEU A 94 9.53 17.21 -9.07
C LEU A 94 8.42 16.97 -8.08
N TRP A 95 8.30 15.74 -7.64
CA TRP A 95 7.53 15.38 -6.45
C TRP A 95 8.45 14.68 -5.46
N GLN A 96 8.43 15.12 -4.22
CA GLN A 96 9.17 14.50 -3.12
C GLN A 96 8.28 14.31 -1.92
N THR A 97 8.41 13.16 -1.27
CA THR A 97 7.73 12.85 -0.01
C THR A 97 8.74 12.37 1.01
N ILE A 98 8.62 12.91 2.23
CA ILE A 98 9.26 12.34 3.43
C ILE A 98 8.13 11.82 4.30
N GLU A 99 8.16 10.54 4.62
CA GLU A 99 7.11 9.86 5.40
C GLU A 99 7.69 9.30 6.69
N PHE A 100 6.94 9.41 7.77
CA PHE A 100 7.19 8.77 9.06
C PHE A 100 6.01 7.87 9.38
N ALA A 101 6.27 6.70 9.93
CA ALA A 101 5.21 5.84 10.43
C ALA A 101 5.65 5.16 11.73
N LEU A 102 4.69 5.02 12.63
CA LEU A 102 4.89 4.37 13.93
C LEU A 102 3.65 3.56 14.29
N GLY A 103 3.86 2.36 14.77
CA GLY A 103 2.76 1.50 15.17
C GLY A 103 3.23 0.13 15.62
N VAL A 104 2.44 -0.88 15.31
CA VAL A 104 2.65 -2.25 15.78
C VAL A 104 2.45 -3.25 14.64
N GLN A 105 3.10 -4.39 14.76
CA GLN A 105 2.82 -5.58 13.98
C GLN A 105 2.43 -6.74 14.92
N GLY A 106 1.81 -7.77 14.35
CA GLY A 106 1.34 -8.94 15.08
C GLY A 106 -0.08 -8.76 15.63
N PRO A 107 -0.45 -9.42 16.74
CA PRO A 107 -1.84 -9.47 17.23
C PRO A 107 -2.46 -8.09 17.52
N ALA A 108 -1.68 -7.15 18.01
CA ALA A 108 -2.15 -5.78 18.31
C ALA A 108 -2.48 -4.96 17.04
N ALA A 109 -2.08 -5.42 15.86
CA ALA A 109 -2.43 -4.80 14.58
C ALA A 109 -3.83 -5.18 14.07
N LEU A 110 -4.58 -5.98 14.82
CA LEU A 110 -5.99 -6.32 14.60
C LEU A 110 -6.28 -7.06 13.27
N GLY A 111 -5.28 -7.72 12.66
CA GLY A 111 -5.45 -8.41 11.38
C GLY A 111 -6.50 -9.52 11.44
N HIS A 112 -6.52 -10.34 12.48
CA HIS A 112 -7.53 -11.38 12.68
C HIS A 112 -8.95 -10.77 12.74
N GLN A 113 -9.14 -9.71 13.52
CA GLN A 113 -10.45 -9.07 13.70
C GLN A 113 -10.94 -8.48 12.38
N THR A 114 -10.07 -7.78 11.65
CA THR A 114 -10.39 -7.20 10.35
C THR A 114 -10.74 -8.29 9.34
N THR A 115 -9.94 -9.34 9.22
CA THR A 115 -10.19 -10.46 8.31
C THR A 115 -11.52 -11.15 8.64
N SER A 116 -11.76 -11.44 9.92
CA SER A 116 -13.01 -12.06 10.36
C SER A 116 -14.23 -11.19 10.02
N ALA A 117 -14.16 -9.89 10.27
CA ALA A 117 -15.25 -8.98 9.94
C ALA A 117 -15.54 -8.93 8.42
N VAL A 118 -14.50 -8.94 7.58
CA VAL A 118 -14.64 -8.99 6.12
C VAL A 118 -15.24 -10.33 5.67
N HIS A 119 -14.79 -11.45 6.22
CA HIS A 119 -15.28 -12.79 5.85
C HIS A 119 -16.72 -13.04 6.27
N HIS A 120 -17.24 -12.33 7.28
CA HIS A 120 -18.67 -12.32 7.56
C HIS A 120 -19.52 -11.64 6.47
N LEU A 121 -18.92 -10.73 5.73
CA LEU A 121 -19.61 -9.99 4.65
C LEU A 121 -19.42 -10.64 3.27
N VAL A 122 -18.27 -11.27 3.06
CA VAL A 122 -17.87 -11.90 1.80
C VAL A 122 -17.38 -13.30 2.08
N PRO A 123 -17.99 -14.36 1.50
CA PRO A 123 -17.48 -15.72 1.65
C PRO A 123 -16.02 -15.80 1.18
N ALA A 124 -15.13 -16.15 2.10
CA ALA A 124 -13.71 -16.31 1.83
C ALA A 124 -13.15 -17.45 2.69
N PRO A 125 -12.02 -18.04 2.29
CA PRO A 125 -11.36 -19.08 3.09
C PRO A 125 -11.03 -18.60 4.50
N HIS A 126 -11.09 -19.52 5.47
CA HIS A 126 -10.70 -19.20 6.85
C HIS A 126 -9.19 -19.16 6.98
N VAL A 127 -8.64 -18.11 7.59
CA VAL A 127 -7.21 -17.97 7.89
C VAL A 127 -6.93 -18.47 9.29
N ASP A 128 -5.96 -19.36 9.44
CA ASP A 128 -5.50 -19.85 10.75
C ASP A 128 -4.54 -18.83 11.39
N TRP A 129 -5.07 -18.02 12.30
CA TRP A 129 -4.33 -16.99 13.04
C TRP A 129 -3.59 -17.52 14.28
N THR A 130 -3.71 -18.81 14.61
CA THR A 130 -3.05 -19.39 15.81
C THR A 130 -1.53 -19.33 15.72
N ARG A 131 -0.98 -19.26 14.50
CA ARG A 131 0.43 -19.15 14.22
C ARG A 131 0.90 -17.72 13.97
N GLN A 132 0.09 -16.72 14.29
CA GLN A 132 0.52 -15.33 14.17
C GLN A 132 1.72 -15.05 15.07
N PRO A 133 2.81 -14.51 14.53
CA PRO A 133 3.98 -14.13 15.32
C PRO A 133 3.66 -13.09 16.40
N GLY A 134 4.47 -13.08 17.45
CA GLY A 134 4.34 -12.12 18.56
C GLY A 134 4.44 -10.67 18.11
N GLY A 135 3.82 -9.77 18.90
CA GLY A 135 3.79 -8.36 18.59
C GLY A 135 5.15 -7.66 18.68
N ARG A 136 5.39 -6.69 17.81
CA ARG A 136 6.58 -5.82 17.80
C ARG A 136 6.21 -4.37 17.49
N LEU A 137 7.06 -3.46 17.94
CA LEU A 137 7.01 -2.06 17.51
C LEU A 137 7.47 -1.97 16.05
N ASP A 138 6.73 -1.21 15.25
CA ASP A 138 7.05 -0.93 13.87
C ASP A 138 7.22 0.58 13.69
N ALA A 139 8.43 1.00 13.41
CA ALA A 139 8.79 2.40 13.19
C ALA A 139 9.58 2.51 11.89
N GLN A 140 9.25 3.47 11.07
CA GLN A 140 9.94 3.70 9.80
C GLN A 140 9.98 5.16 9.40
N VAL A 141 11.00 5.51 8.61
CA VAL A 141 11.10 6.75 7.85
C VAL A 141 11.39 6.40 6.41
N ALA A 142 10.73 7.09 5.48
CA ALA A 142 10.92 6.91 4.05
C ALA A 142 11.11 8.25 3.35
N ILE A 143 11.92 8.24 2.31
CA ILE A 143 12.02 9.33 1.35
C ILE A 143 11.79 8.76 -0.04
N THR A 144 10.92 9.41 -0.80
CA THR A 144 10.67 9.08 -2.21
C THR A 144 10.72 10.35 -3.03
N ARG A 145 11.40 10.27 -4.15
CA ARG A 145 11.51 11.35 -5.11
C ARG A 145 11.11 10.85 -6.49
N SER A 146 10.29 11.63 -7.19
CA SER A 146 9.90 11.39 -8.58
C SER A 146 10.16 12.65 -9.38
N GLN A 147 10.75 12.52 -10.55
CA GLN A 147 11.03 13.65 -11.43
C GLN A 147 10.78 13.28 -12.89
N ARG A 148 10.33 14.27 -13.64
CA ARG A 148 10.23 14.21 -15.09
C ARG A 148 11.64 14.26 -15.69
N VAL A 149 11.92 13.45 -16.72
CA VAL A 149 13.28 13.36 -17.26
C VAL A 149 13.37 13.78 -18.72
N ALA A 150 12.95 13.01 -19.66
CA ALA A 150 13.24 13.26 -21.07
C ALA A 150 12.06 13.77 -21.88
N PHE A 151 10.87 13.38 -21.51
CA PHE A 151 9.63 13.70 -22.21
C PHE A 151 8.53 13.89 -21.15
N ASP A 152 7.49 14.63 -21.47
CA ASP A 152 6.39 14.93 -20.55
C ASP A 152 5.70 13.67 -19.99
N PHE A 153 5.81 12.57 -20.69
CA PHE A 153 5.20 11.30 -20.32
C PHE A 153 6.14 10.34 -19.57
N VAL A 154 7.43 10.67 -19.37
CA VAL A 154 8.40 9.79 -18.68
C VAL A 154 8.80 10.38 -17.33
N LYS A 155 8.56 9.61 -16.26
CA LYS A 155 9.05 9.93 -14.93
C LYS A 155 9.98 8.84 -14.42
N VAL A 156 11.02 9.22 -13.72
CA VAL A 156 11.84 8.33 -12.91
C VAL A 156 11.56 8.59 -11.44
N HIS A 157 11.64 7.54 -10.65
CA HIS A 157 11.48 7.64 -9.20
C HIS A 157 12.54 6.82 -8.48
N TYR A 158 12.90 7.27 -7.31
CA TYR A 158 13.86 6.60 -6.43
C TYR A 158 13.65 7.02 -4.99
N GLY A 159 14.13 6.18 -4.07
CA GLY A 159 14.00 6.48 -2.66
C GLY A 159 14.55 5.38 -1.77
N ALA A 160 14.34 5.55 -0.48
CA ALA A 160 14.71 4.57 0.52
C ALA A 160 13.73 4.60 1.70
N THR A 161 13.59 3.45 2.33
CA THR A 161 12.88 3.26 3.59
C THR A 161 13.84 2.67 4.60
N LEU A 162 13.91 3.26 5.78
CA LEU A 162 14.62 2.76 6.94
C LEU A 162 13.64 2.48 8.05
N GLY A 163 13.58 1.24 8.52
CA GLY A 163 12.62 0.88 9.56
C GLY A 163 13.06 -0.31 10.39
N THR A 164 12.38 -0.51 11.49
CA THR A 164 12.60 -1.65 12.40
C THR A 164 12.18 -2.96 11.78
N VAL A 165 11.18 -2.93 10.89
CA VAL A 165 10.59 -4.10 10.22
C VAL A 165 11.12 -4.23 8.80
N THR A 166 11.04 -3.16 8.01
CA THR A 166 11.39 -3.19 6.59
C THR A 166 12.42 -2.09 6.29
N THR A 167 13.48 -2.44 5.59
CA THR A 167 14.50 -1.49 5.10
C THR A 167 14.84 -1.83 3.66
N PHE A 168 14.74 -0.87 2.74
CA PHE A 168 15.07 -1.04 1.33
C PHE A 168 15.40 0.29 0.67
N ALA A 169 16.09 0.22 -0.47
CA ALA A 169 16.17 1.29 -1.45
C ALA A 169 15.40 0.88 -2.70
N HIS A 170 14.84 1.84 -3.42
CA HIS A 170 14.14 1.55 -4.67
C HIS A 170 14.46 2.58 -5.75
N ALA A 171 14.33 2.14 -6.98
CA ALA A 171 14.35 2.99 -8.17
C ALA A 171 13.45 2.41 -9.25
N GLY A 172 12.93 3.26 -10.12
CA GLY A 172 12.07 2.82 -11.21
C GLY A 172 11.70 3.95 -12.15
N PHE A 173 10.80 3.62 -13.06
CA PHE A 173 10.25 4.56 -14.03
C PHE A 173 8.77 4.32 -14.26
N GLU A 174 8.07 5.32 -14.73
CA GLU A 174 6.70 5.23 -15.22
C GLU A 174 6.52 6.01 -16.52
N LEU A 175 5.69 5.48 -17.37
CA LEU A 175 5.11 6.16 -18.52
C LEU A 175 3.72 6.62 -18.11
N ARG A 176 3.41 7.90 -18.34
CA ARG A 176 2.16 8.50 -17.92
C ARG A 176 1.57 9.38 -19.02
N ALA A 177 0.27 9.30 -19.20
CA ALA A 177 -0.52 10.22 -20.03
C ALA A 177 -1.59 10.88 -19.16
N GLY A 178 -2.03 12.08 -19.53
CA GLY A 178 -2.97 12.89 -18.77
C GLY A 178 -2.28 13.81 -17.76
N ASP A 179 -2.95 14.09 -16.64
CA ASP A 179 -2.41 14.96 -15.59
C ASP A 179 -1.23 14.29 -14.88
N THR A 180 -0.05 14.81 -15.11
CA THR A 180 1.20 14.25 -14.59
C THR A 180 1.46 14.55 -13.11
N THR A 181 0.63 15.34 -12.47
CA THR A 181 0.74 15.63 -11.03
C THR A 181 0.11 14.53 -10.16
N LEU A 182 -0.74 13.67 -10.73
CA LEU A 182 -1.35 12.57 -10.01
C LEU A 182 -0.31 11.50 -9.65
N SER A 183 -0.41 10.93 -8.46
CA SER A 183 0.55 9.94 -7.96
C SER A 183 0.27 8.52 -8.52
N SER A 184 1.19 7.61 -8.30
CA SER A 184 1.08 6.22 -8.75
C SER A 184 1.49 5.21 -7.67
N ALA A 185 1.06 3.97 -7.81
CA ALA A 185 1.41 2.86 -6.92
C ALA A 185 2.91 2.49 -6.94
N LEU A 186 3.68 3.05 -7.87
CA LEU A 186 5.15 2.85 -7.94
C LEU A 186 5.91 3.72 -6.96
N LEU A 187 5.33 4.87 -6.54
CA LEU A 187 6.04 5.89 -5.79
C LEU A 187 6.10 5.62 -4.30
N ARG A 188 5.13 4.89 -3.76
CA ARG A 188 5.09 4.53 -2.34
C ARG A 188 4.92 3.02 -2.20
N PHE A 189 5.34 2.50 -1.06
CA PHE A 189 5.16 1.09 -0.74
C PHE A 189 3.66 0.71 -0.69
N ALA A 190 2.83 1.57 -0.15
CA ALA A 190 1.39 1.53 -0.31
C ALA A 190 0.98 2.39 -1.51
N PRO A 191 -0.03 1.98 -2.27
CA PRO A 191 -0.59 2.80 -3.34
C PRO A 191 -0.97 4.18 -2.80
N THR A 192 -0.81 5.21 -3.59
CA THR A 192 -1.09 6.59 -3.19
C THR A 192 -2.30 7.09 -3.96
N PRO A 193 -3.26 7.73 -3.31
CA PRO A 193 -4.40 8.29 -3.99
C PRO A 193 -3.99 9.44 -4.91
N PRO A 194 -4.82 9.75 -5.91
CA PRO A 194 -4.58 10.88 -6.77
C PRO A 194 -4.73 12.17 -5.97
N THR A 195 -3.65 12.90 -5.87
CA THR A 195 -3.66 14.27 -5.36
C THR A 195 -3.31 15.18 -6.53
N SER A 196 -4.25 16.00 -6.97
CA SER A 196 -4.02 16.95 -8.06
C SER A 196 -3.85 18.34 -7.48
N THR A 197 -2.89 19.09 -8.00
CA THR A 197 -2.63 20.46 -7.57
C THR A 197 -3.29 21.51 -8.47
N GLY A 198 -4.16 21.18 -9.40
CA GLY A 198 -4.48 22.25 -10.32
C GLY A 198 -5.72 22.26 -11.18
N SER A 199 -6.44 21.21 -11.41
CA SER A 199 -7.62 21.31 -12.26
C SER A 199 -8.85 20.69 -11.61
N ASP A 200 -10.01 21.32 -11.81
CA ASP A 200 -11.31 20.82 -11.37
C ASP A 200 -11.69 19.49 -12.05
N HIS A 201 -11.03 19.17 -13.15
CA HIS A 201 -11.18 17.90 -13.88
C HIS A 201 -9.83 17.47 -14.43
N ALA A 202 -9.38 16.33 -13.97
CA ALA A 202 -8.12 15.75 -14.42
C ALA A 202 -8.25 14.24 -14.55
N TRP A 203 -7.49 13.67 -15.45
CA TRP A 203 -7.37 12.22 -15.57
C TRP A 203 -5.92 11.85 -15.79
N SER A 204 -5.54 10.66 -15.41
CA SER A 204 -4.26 10.10 -15.82
C SER A 204 -4.34 8.59 -15.96
N VAL A 205 -3.51 8.07 -16.85
CA VAL A 205 -3.20 6.65 -16.97
C VAL A 205 -1.70 6.49 -16.90
N TYR A 206 -1.24 5.46 -16.19
CA TYR A 206 0.17 5.18 -16.11
C TYR A 206 0.45 3.67 -16.16
N ALA A 207 1.67 3.34 -16.57
CA ALA A 207 2.27 2.02 -16.42
C ALA A 207 3.75 2.17 -16.15
N GLY A 208 4.32 1.29 -15.34
CA GLY A 208 5.75 1.39 -15.04
C GLY A 208 6.28 0.21 -14.24
N ALA A 209 7.56 0.31 -13.92
CA ALA A 209 8.30 -0.70 -13.18
C ALA A 209 9.22 -0.06 -12.13
N SER A 210 9.42 -0.77 -11.05
CA SER A 210 10.41 -0.42 -10.04
C SER A 210 11.14 -1.66 -9.53
N GLU A 211 12.35 -1.46 -9.08
CA GLU A 211 13.15 -2.46 -8.39
C GLU A 211 13.42 -1.99 -6.97
N ARG A 212 13.28 -2.90 -6.01
CA ARG A 212 13.61 -2.69 -4.59
C ARG A 212 14.77 -3.58 -4.19
N VAL A 213 15.79 -3.01 -3.59
CA VAL A 213 16.90 -3.76 -2.98
C VAL A 213 16.65 -3.83 -1.48
N MET A 214 16.28 -5.02 -1.01
CA MET A 214 15.91 -5.26 0.38
C MET A 214 17.15 -5.38 1.27
N GLY A 215 17.22 -4.54 2.30
CA GLY A 215 18.19 -4.66 3.38
C GLY A 215 17.66 -5.47 4.57
N ARG A 216 16.37 -5.31 4.87
CA ARG A 216 15.66 -6.00 5.96
C ARG A 216 14.21 -6.27 5.56
N GLU A 217 13.70 -7.44 5.95
CA GLU A 217 12.28 -7.80 5.82
C GLU A 217 11.90 -8.76 6.95
N GLU A 218 11.48 -8.21 8.08
CA GLU A 218 11.17 -9.00 9.29
C GLU A 218 9.83 -9.73 9.20
N LEU A 219 8.90 -9.30 8.31
CA LEU A 219 7.62 -9.99 8.12
C LEU A 219 7.77 -11.39 7.51
N ILE A 220 8.94 -11.69 6.96
CA ILE A 220 9.25 -12.97 6.31
C ILE A 220 10.36 -13.70 7.05
N SER A 221 11.22 -12.97 7.79
CA SER A 221 12.42 -13.54 8.39
C SER A 221 12.11 -14.37 9.64
N ARG A 222 12.98 -15.36 9.92
CA ARG A 222 12.93 -16.18 11.13
C ARG A 222 13.07 -15.35 12.42
N ASN A 223 13.70 -14.17 12.36
CA ASN A 223 13.80 -13.28 13.50
C ASN A 223 12.43 -12.80 14.00
N TYR A 224 11.46 -12.74 13.11
CA TYR A 224 10.09 -12.39 13.46
C TYR A 224 9.30 -13.56 14.02
N ASP A 225 9.41 -14.73 13.41
CA ASP A 225 8.78 -15.97 13.87
C ASP A 225 9.85 -17.05 14.13
N PRO A 226 10.41 -17.13 15.36
CA PRO A 226 11.45 -18.11 15.68
C PRO A 226 11.01 -19.57 15.54
N LEU A 227 9.69 -19.84 15.62
CA LEU A 227 9.10 -21.16 15.47
C LEU A 227 8.59 -21.42 14.04
N GLY A 228 8.57 -20.38 13.22
CA GLY A 228 8.12 -20.42 11.84
C GLY A 228 9.18 -20.89 10.87
N PRO A 229 8.83 -20.97 9.59
CA PRO A 229 9.76 -21.34 8.54
C PRO A 229 10.84 -20.27 8.37
N ASP A 230 12.07 -20.72 8.12
CA ASP A 230 13.19 -19.84 7.74
C ASP A 230 13.06 -19.44 6.26
N LEU A 231 12.13 -18.55 5.98
CA LEU A 231 11.91 -18.05 4.65
C LEU A 231 13.02 -17.05 4.30
N LYS A 232 13.81 -17.38 3.29
CA LYS A 232 14.84 -16.47 2.77
C LYS A 232 14.17 -15.47 1.82
N TYR A 233 14.08 -14.22 2.26
CA TYR A 233 13.57 -13.16 1.40
C TYR A 233 14.55 -12.86 0.25
N ARG A 234 13.98 -12.46 -0.87
CA ARG A 234 14.76 -12.05 -2.04
C ARG A 234 15.20 -10.60 -1.87
N ARG A 235 16.44 -10.32 -2.20
CA ARG A 235 16.95 -8.94 -2.09
C ARG A 235 16.50 -8.05 -3.23
N PRO A 236 16.63 -8.41 -4.51
CA PRO A 236 15.97 -7.66 -5.58
C PRO A 236 14.50 -8.09 -5.65
N LEU A 237 13.60 -7.11 -5.56
CA LEU A 237 12.15 -7.28 -5.70
C LEU A 237 11.63 -6.32 -6.75
N SER A 238 11.25 -6.85 -7.90
CA SER A 238 10.66 -6.07 -8.98
C SER A 238 9.16 -5.88 -8.73
N ARG A 239 8.67 -4.68 -9.03
CA ARG A 239 7.25 -4.32 -9.07
C ARG A 239 6.89 -3.83 -10.46
N LEU A 240 5.78 -4.31 -10.98
CA LEU A 240 5.09 -3.74 -12.12
C LEU A 240 3.78 -3.14 -11.62
N ALA A 241 3.42 -1.97 -12.13
CA ALA A 241 2.12 -1.38 -11.83
C ALA A 241 1.56 -0.64 -13.04
N ALA A 242 0.24 -0.63 -13.11
CA ALA A 242 -0.52 0.20 -14.03
C ALA A 242 -1.75 0.72 -13.31
N GLY A 243 -2.18 1.91 -13.67
CA GLY A 243 -3.34 2.49 -13.03
C GLY A 243 -3.98 3.58 -13.86
N LEU A 244 -5.18 3.93 -13.45
CA LEU A 244 -5.91 5.07 -13.97
C LEU A 244 -6.49 5.86 -12.80
N SER A 245 -6.59 7.16 -12.99
CA SER A 245 -7.21 8.04 -12.01
C SER A 245 -8.04 9.11 -12.70
N TRP A 246 -9.07 9.53 -12.00
CA TRP A 246 -9.96 10.60 -12.44
C TRP A 246 -10.26 11.50 -11.25
N LYS A 247 -10.06 12.80 -11.42
CA LYS A 247 -10.41 13.85 -10.47
C LYS A 247 -11.52 14.72 -11.06
N TRP A 248 -12.42 15.13 -10.20
CA TRP A 248 -13.45 16.13 -10.44
C TRP A 248 -13.40 17.17 -9.30
N ARG A 249 -14.17 18.23 -9.43
CA ARG A 249 -14.12 19.41 -8.54
C ARG A 249 -14.07 19.12 -7.04
N TRP A 250 -14.76 18.09 -6.58
CA TRP A 250 -14.93 17.77 -5.15
C TRP A 250 -14.37 16.39 -4.76
N GLY A 251 -13.59 15.78 -5.61
CA GLY A 251 -12.99 14.50 -5.27
C GLY A 251 -12.38 13.76 -6.45
N GLY A 252 -12.10 12.49 -6.26
CA GLY A 252 -11.48 11.64 -7.28
C GLY A 252 -11.56 10.16 -6.98
N LEU A 253 -11.29 9.38 -8.03
CA LEU A 253 -11.14 7.92 -7.97
C LEU A 253 -9.82 7.52 -8.61
N ALA A 254 -9.18 6.49 -8.04
CA ALA A 254 -8.07 5.82 -8.71
C ALA A 254 -8.21 4.30 -8.58
N PHE A 255 -7.68 3.62 -9.60
CA PHE A 255 -7.60 2.17 -9.68
C PHE A 255 -6.17 1.80 -10.04
N ASP A 256 -5.58 0.88 -9.30
CA ASP A 256 -4.26 0.37 -9.60
C ASP A 256 -4.28 -1.16 -9.67
N LEU A 257 -3.46 -1.68 -10.56
CA LEU A 257 -3.11 -3.09 -10.65
C LEU A 257 -1.61 -3.21 -10.40
N VAL A 258 -1.25 -4.06 -9.47
CA VAL A 258 0.15 -4.23 -9.04
C VAL A 258 0.53 -5.71 -9.12
N GLN A 259 1.73 -5.96 -9.64
CA GLN A 259 2.39 -7.26 -9.55
C GLN A 259 3.77 -7.08 -8.92
N ASP A 260 3.98 -7.69 -7.76
CA ASP A 260 5.28 -7.84 -7.12
C ASP A 260 5.90 -9.19 -7.48
N ALA A 261 7.20 -9.21 -7.71
CA ALA A 261 7.94 -10.45 -7.84
C ALA A 261 7.84 -11.28 -6.55
N LYS A 262 8.28 -12.53 -6.61
CA LYS A 262 8.33 -13.40 -5.43
C LYS A 262 9.19 -12.77 -4.34
N GLU A 263 8.61 -12.57 -3.15
CA GLU A 263 9.28 -11.95 -1.99
C GLU A 263 10.26 -12.91 -1.31
N PHE A 264 9.95 -14.20 -1.33
CA PHE A 264 10.81 -15.24 -0.73
C PHE A 264 10.99 -16.43 -1.66
N ASN A 265 12.02 -17.24 -1.38
CA ASN A 265 12.43 -18.29 -2.32
C ASN A 265 11.38 -19.39 -2.52
N ALA A 266 10.67 -19.77 -1.46
CA ALA A 266 9.64 -20.81 -1.53
C ALA A 266 8.29 -20.33 -2.09
N GLN A 267 8.11 -19.03 -2.27
CA GLN A 267 6.87 -18.49 -2.84
C GLN A 267 6.62 -19.05 -4.24
N THR A 268 5.43 -19.57 -4.48
CA THR A 268 5.11 -20.34 -5.69
C THR A 268 4.89 -19.46 -6.93
N ALA A 269 4.35 -18.23 -6.74
CA ALA A 269 4.01 -17.31 -7.82
C ALA A 269 4.28 -15.85 -7.42
N PRO A 270 4.35 -14.89 -8.35
CA PRO A 270 4.31 -13.47 -8.06
C PRO A 270 3.05 -13.09 -7.28
N GLN A 271 3.14 -12.06 -6.45
CA GLN A 271 2.01 -11.44 -5.78
C GLN A 271 1.30 -10.50 -6.76
N ARG A 272 -0.04 -10.54 -6.77
CA ARG A 272 -0.87 -9.60 -7.53
C ARG A 272 -1.98 -9.06 -6.67
N PHE A 273 -2.22 -7.78 -6.74
CA PHE A 273 -3.34 -7.14 -6.06
C PHE A 273 -3.81 -5.91 -6.84
N GLY A 274 -5.06 -5.53 -6.61
CA GLY A 274 -5.61 -4.28 -7.09
C GLY A 274 -5.89 -3.32 -5.95
N SER A 275 -5.99 -2.04 -6.24
CA SER A 275 -6.46 -1.05 -5.28
C SER A 275 -7.52 -0.13 -5.86
N VAL A 276 -8.38 0.35 -4.99
CA VAL A 276 -9.34 1.42 -5.25
C VAL A 276 -9.08 2.52 -4.24
N SER A 277 -8.92 3.74 -4.72
CA SER A 277 -8.76 4.93 -3.89
C SER A 277 -9.89 5.91 -4.15
N ILE A 278 -10.44 6.48 -3.08
CA ILE A 278 -11.43 7.55 -3.13
C ILE A 278 -10.82 8.78 -2.48
N LEU A 279 -10.86 9.90 -3.18
CA LEU A 279 -10.45 11.21 -2.70
C LEU A 279 -11.70 12.07 -2.51
N ILE A 280 -11.75 12.84 -1.45
CA ILE A 280 -12.77 13.84 -1.16
C ILE A 280 -12.05 15.16 -0.84
N ASP A 281 -12.37 16.19 -1.60
CA ASP A 281 -11.88 17.57 -1.39
C ASP A 281 -12.92 18.34 -0.55
N PHE A 282 -12.49 19.17 0.43
CA PHE A 282 -13.37 19.98 1.29
C PHE A 282 -12.67 21.26 1.76
#